data_a3645d6fca3d2f04e06b9eefea2f39f5
#
_entry.id   a3645d6fca3d2f04e06b9eefea2f39f5
#
_cell.length_a   1.000
_cell.length_b   1.000
_cell.length_c   1.000
_cell.angle_alpha   90.00
_cell.angle_beta   90.00
_cell.angle_gamma   90.00
#
_symmetry.space_group_name_H-M   'P 1'
#
loop_
_entity.id
_entity.type
_entity.pdbx_description
1 polymer ?
#
loop_
_entity_poly.entity_id
_entity_poly.type
_entity_poly.pdbx_seq_one_letter_code
_entity_poly.pdbx_strand_id
1 'polypeptide(L)'
;MALSGRHIILGFAIATVAGAIVAGLMIVGSPGNERMRRVDDRRVRDLVDITRAVNGYWTKHARLPSSLDELLESPGTAVESRDPLTGQPYSFGVLGMKTYELCADFQRESSDINSDASSRFWSHGTGRRCFRLEAEETHR
;
A
#
# COMPACT_ATOMS: atom_id res chain seq x y z
N MET A 1 -50.57 -26.51 -21.96
CA MET A 1 -49.58 -27.09 -21.03
C MET A 1 -49.56 -26.23 -19.79
N ALA A 2 -50.20 -26.65 -18.68
CA ALA A 2 -50.17 -25.88 -17.43
C ALA A 2 -48.81 -26.10 -16.76
N LEU A 3 -47.99 -25.08 -16.71
CA LEU A 3 -46.80 -25.09 -15.87
C LEU A 3 -47.23 -25.37 -14.44
N SER A 4 -46.80 -26.49 -13.86
CA SER A 4 -47.12 -26.88 -12.51
C SER A 4 -46.65 -25.75 -11.56
N GLY A 5 -47.50 -25.29 -10.62
CA GLY A 5 -47.18 -24.21 -9.69
C GLY A 5 -45.82 -24.37 -8.98
N ARG A 6 -45.35 -25.61 -8.85
CA ARG A 6 -44.04 -25.99 -8.31
C ARG A 6 -42.87 -25.47 -9.18
N HIS A 7 -43.00 -25.43 -10.50
CA HIS A 7 -41.96 -24.89 -11.38
C HIS A 7 -41.92 -23.36 -11.35
N ILE A 8 -43.05 -22.71 -11.14
CA ILE A 8 -43.13 -21.23 -10.99
C ILE A 8 -42.47 -20.80 -9.69
N ILE A 9 -42.75 -21.49 -8.58
CA ILE A 9 -42.16 -21.20 -7.26
C ILE A 9 -40.64 -21.44 -7.32
N LEU A 10 -40.20 -22.54 -7.93
CA LEU A 10 -38.79 -22.84 -8.07
C LEU A 10 -38.06 -21.79 -8.93
N GLY A 11 -38.67 -21.36 -10.05
CA GLY A 11 -38.13 -20.29 -10.90
C GLY A 11 -37.99 -18.97 -10.16
N PHE A 12 -38.98 -18.61 -9.37
CA PHE A 12 -38.93 -17.39 -8.57
C PHE A 12 -37.84 -17.44 -7.47
N ALA A 13 -37.70 -18.59 -6.78
CA ALA A 13 -36.64 -18.80 -5.80
C ALA A 13 -35.24 -18.69 -6.42
N ILE A 14 -35.01 -19.27 -7.59
CA ILE A 14 -33.73 -19.17 -8.29
C ILE A 14 -33.44 -17.73 -8.72
N ALA A 15 -34.44 -17.00 -9.22
CA ALA A 15 -34.28 -15.63 -9.64
C ALA A 15 -33.94 -14.67 -8.49
N THR A 16 -34.57 -14.86 -7.33
CA THR A 16 -34.26 -14.08 -6.12
C THR A 16 -32.86 -14.33 -5.59
N VAL A 17 -32.43 -15.61 -5.54
CA VAL A 17 -31.07 -15.94 -5.12
C VAL A 17 -30.03 -15.40 -6.11
N ALA A 18 -30.23 -15.53 -7.41
CA ALA A 18 -29.35 -14.98 -8.43
C ALA A 18 -29.26 -13.45 -8.33
N GLY A 19 -30.39 -12.78 -8.15
CA GLY A 19 -30.45 -11.33 -7.95
C GLY A 19 -29.68 -10.87 -6.70
N ALA A 20 -29.82 -11.57 -5.58
CA ALA A 20 -29.09 -11.28 -4.36
C ALA A 20 -27.56 -11.48 -4.51
N ILE A 21 -27.13 -12.52 -5.23
CA ILE A 21 -25.71 -12.74 -5.54
C ILE A 21 -25.14 -11.61 -6.38
N VAL A 22 -25.83 -11.23 -7.46
CA VAL A 22 -25.40 -10.13 -8.34
C VAL A 22 -25.32 -8.81 -7.57
N ALA A 23 -26.35 -8.48 -6.79
CA ALA A 23 -26.35 -7.29 -5.95
C ALA A 23 -25.19 -7.30 -4.92
N GLY A 24 -24.94 -8.43 -4.28
CA GLY A 24 -23.81 -8.61 -3.36
C GLY A 24 -22.45 -8.37 -4.03
N LEU A 25 -22.25 -8.91 -5.23
CA LEU A 25 -21.01 -8.71 -6.00
C LEU A 25 -20.81 -7.26 -6.44
N MET A 26 -21.89 -6.53 -6.74
CA MET A 26 -21.82 -5.10 -7.09
C MET A 26 -21.43 -4.24 -5.88
N ILE A 27 -21.88 -4.60 -4.66
CA ILE A 27 -21.57 -3.86 -3.43
C ILE A 27 -20.13 -4.11 -2.98
N VAL A 28 -19.63 -5.34 -3.08
CA VAL A 28 -18.27 -5.72 -2.67
C VAL A 28 -17.21 -5.11 -3.59
N GLY A 29 -17.56 -4.71 -4.80
CA GLY A 29 -16.64 -4.14 -5.78
C GLY A 29 -15.84 -5.21 -6.53
N SER A 30 -15.05 -4.79 -7.51
CA SER A 30 -14.25 -5.69 -8.33
C SER A 30 -13.08 -6.29 -7.55
N PRO A 31 -12.90 -7.63 -7.55
CA PRO A 31 -11.75 -8.29 -6.89
C PRO A 31 -10.39 -7.74 -7.34
N GLY A 32 -10.28 -7.29 -8.58
CA GLY A 32 -9.06 -6.66 -9.11
C GLY A 32 -8.72 -5.34 -8.43
N ASN A 33 -9.73 -4.53 -8.15
CA ASN A 33 -9.57 -3.25 -7.47
C ASN A 33 -9.08 -3.42 -6.03
N GLU A 34 -9.61 -4.40 -5.32
CA GLU A 34 -9.20 -4.69 -3.96
C GLU A 34 -7.76 -5.24 -3.90
N ARG A 35 -7.37 -6.04 -4.90
CA ARG A 35 -5.99 -6.52 -5.01
C ARG A 35 -5.00 -5.37 -5.19
N MET A 36 -5.29 -4.41 -6.07
CA MET A 36 -4.41 -3.26 -6.29
C MET A 36 -4.32 -2.36 -5.06
N ARG A 37 -5.42 -2.17 -4.32
CA ARG A 37 -5.42 -1.47 -3.06
C ARG A 37 -4.49 -2.09 -2.04
N ARG A 38 -4.54 -3.42 -1.87
CA ARG A 38 -3.63 -4.14 -0.95
C ARG A 38 -2.17 -4.01 -1.34
N VAL A 39 -1.86 -3.93 -2.64
CA VAL A 39 -0.51 -3.67 -3.13
C VAL A 39 -0.06 -2.27 -2.71
N ASP A 40 -0.89 -1.25 -2.92
CA ASP A 40 -0.57 0.13 -2.54
C ASP A 40 -0.43 0.29 -1.01
N ASP A 41 -1.30 -0.33 -0.21
CA ASP A 41 -1.17 -0.38 1.24
C ASP A 41 0.15 -1.06 1.69
N ARG A 42 0.62 -2.06 0.95
CA ARG A 42 1.91 -2.69 1.22
C ARG A 42 3.06 -1.75 0.88
N ARG A 43 3.01 -1.03 -0.23
CA ARG A 43 4.00 -0.01 -0.59
C ARG A 43 4.18 1.03 0.52
N VAL A 44 3.07 1.55 1.04
CA VAL A 44 3.10 2.51 2.16
C VAL A 44 3.79 1.88 3.38
N ARG A 45 3.48 0.65 3.75
CA ARG A 45 4.16 -0.04 4.87
C ARG A 45 5.65 -0.20 4.63
N ASP A 46 6.04 -0.62 3.42
CA ASP A 46 7.44 -0.78 3.06
C ASP A 46 8.20 0.57 3.17
N LEU A 47 7.61 1.66 2.68
CA LEU A 47 8.20 3.01 2.81
C LEU A 47 8.31 3.46 4.27
N VAL A 48 7.32 3.16 5.12
CA VAL A 48 7.37 3.42 6.57
C VAL A 48 8.49 2.64 7.24
N ASP A 49 8.67 1.36 6.88
CA ASP A 49 9.71 0.50 7.45
C ASP A 49 11.12 0.96 6.99
N ILE A 50 11.26 1.35 5.72
CA ILE A 50 12.49 1.98 5.21
C ILE A 50 12.80 3.27 6.00
N THR A 51 11.79 4.11 6.24
CA THR A 51 11.97 5.34 7.03
C THR A 51 12.49 5.05 8.44
N ARG A 52 11.94 4.05 9.11
CA ARG A 52 12.45 3.62 10.44
C ARG A 52 13.89 3.11 10.38
N ALA A 53 14.22 2.36 9.33
CA ALA A 53 15.58 1.88 9.13
C ALA A 53 16.56 3.02 8.85
N VAL A 54 16.18 4.02 8.05
CA VAL A 54 16.99 5.24 7.81
C VAL A 54 17.22 6.00 9.11
N ASN A 55 16.20 6.15 9.96
CA ASN A 55 16.34 6.79 11.27
C ASN A 55 17.29 6.00 12.20
N GLY A 56 17.20 4.67 12.19
CA GLY A 56 18.13 3.81 12.91
C GLY A 56 19.57 3.90 12.38
N TYR A 57 19.74 3.99 11.06
CA TYR A 57 21.04 4.21 10.42
C TYR A 57 21.62 5.57 10.81
N TRP A 58 20.80 6.65 10.73
CA TRP A 58 21.18 7.98 11.16
C TRP A 58 21.65 8.03 12.61
N THR A 59 20.92 7.40 13.52
CA THR A 59 21.27 7.35 14.96
C THR A 59 22.64 6.70 15.20
N LYS A 60 22.99 5.70 14.37
CA LYS A 60 24.27 4.98 14.50
C LYS A 60 25.44 5.69 13.83
N HIS A 61 25.21 6.34 12.70
CA HIS A 61 26.27 6.83 11.79
C HIS A 61 26.34 8.35 11.70
N ALA A 62 25.37 9.09 12.26
CA ALA A 62 25.21 10.54 12.16
C ALA A 62 25.22 11.08 10.69
N ARG A 63 24.87 10.23 9.74
CA ARG A 63 24.72 10.53 8.31
C ARG A 63 23.63 9.68 7.69
N LEU A 64 23.10 10.12 6.55
CA LEU A 64 22.20 9.31 5.73
C LEU A 64 22.96 8.21 4.97
N PRO A 65 22.32 7.06 4.70
CA PRO A 65 22.86 6.10 3.74
C PRO A 65 22.86 6.74 2.34
N SER A 66 23.81 6.38 1.50
CA SER A 66 23.89 6.88 0.12
C SER A 66 22.90 6.18 -0.82
N SER A 67 22.47 4.97 -0.45
CA SER A 67 21.52 4.15 -1.20
C SER A 67 20.74 3.21 -0.27
N LEU A 68 19.68 2.59 -0.79
CA LEU A 68 18.97 1.53 -0.07
C LEU A 68 19.85 0.28 0.11
N ASP A 69 20.76 -0.01 -0.80
CA ASP A 69 21.66 -1.16 -0.67
C ASP A 69 22.60 -0.97 0.52
N GLU A 70 23.19 0.22 0.70
CA GLU A 70 24.00 0.54 1.89
C GLU A 70 23.18 0.38 3.19
N LEU A 71 21.90 0.78 3.16
CA LEU A 71 21.00 0.62 4.31
C LEU A 71 20.82 -0.88 4.66
N LEU A 72 20.62 -1.73 3.64
CA LEU A 72 20.39 -3.17 3.81
C LEU A 72 21.64 -3.92 4.29
N GLU A 73 22.84 -3.44 3.95
CA GLU A 73 24.11 -3.99 4.44
C GLU A 73 24.35 -3.69 5.93
N SER A 74 23.58 -2.75 6.51
CA SER A 74 23.72 -2.39 7.93
C SER A 74 23.19 -3.51 8.83
N PRO A 75 23.99 -3.98 9.81
CA PRO A 75 23.60 -5.07 10.70
C PRO A 75 22.29 -4.78 11.46
N GLY A 76 21.35 -5.73 11.38
CA GLY A 76 20.04 -5.64 12.05
C GLY A 76 18.99 -4.89 11.24
N THR A 77 19.27 -4.54 10.00
CA THR A 77 18.28 -3.96 9.07
C THR A 77 17.66 -5.09 8.24
N ALA A 78 16.36 -5.28 8.38
CA ALA A 78 15.57 -6.21 7.59
C ALA A 78 14.32 -5.49 7.11
N VAL A 79 14.40 -4.85 5.94
CA VAL A 79 13.27 -4.13 5.32
C VAL A 79 13.10 -4.57 3.87
N GLU A 80 11.87 -4.55 3.40
CA GLU A 80 11.58 -4.78 1.99
C GLU A 80 11.90 -3.51 1.20
N SER A 81 12.85 -3.59 0.30
CA SER A 81 13.30 -2.45 -0.53
C SER A 81 12.75 -2.49 -1.94
N ARG A 82 11.95 -3.51 -2.27
CA ARG A 82 11.42 -3.75 -3.61
C ARG A 82 9.90 -3.69 -3.64
N ASP A 83 9.40 -3.10 -4.72
CA ASP A 83 7.97 -3.05 -5.02
C ASP A 83 7.38 -4.47 -5.14
N PRO A 84 6.29 -4.79 -4.41
CA PRO A 84 5.73 -6.15 -4.38
C PRO A 84 5.08 -6.58 -5.70
N LEU A 85 4.79 -5.65 -6.62
CA LEU A 85 4.19 -5.95 -7.91
C LEU A 85 5.22 -6.05 -9.02
N THR A 86 6.18 -5.11 -9.05
CA THR A 86 7.15 -4.99 -10.15
C THR A 86 8.50 -5.63 -9.82
N GLY A 87 8.82 -5.86 -8.54
CA GLY A 87 10.14 -6.30 -8.08
C GLY A 87 11.23 -5.25 -8.21
N GLN A 88 10.92 -4.05 -8.70
CA GLN A 88 11.89 -2.97 -8.83
C GLN A 88 12.18 -2.33 -7.46
N PRO A 89 13.42 -1.88 -7.20
CA PRO A 89 13.73 -1.19 -5.97
C PRO A 89 12.96 0.13 -5.86
N TYR A 90 12.56 0.50 -4.64
CA TYR A 90 12.05 1.84 -4.39
C TYR A 90 13.13 2.88 -4.66
N SER A 91 12.72 4.07 -5.10
CA SER A 91 13.65 5.15 -5.36
C SER A 91 13.97 5.89 -4.05
N PHE A 92 15.26 5.98 -3.75
CA PHE A 92 15.79 6.71 -2.60
C PHE A 92 16.75 7.79 -3.09
N GLY A 93 16.61 9.01 -2.59
CA GLY A 93 17.46 10.14 -2.95
C GLY A 93 17.83 10.97 -1.73
N VAL A 94 19.12 11.27 -1.56
CA VAL A 94 19.60 12.20 -0.52
C VAL A 94 19.50 13.61 -1.05
N LEU A 95 18.74 14.47 -0.34
CA LEU A 95 18.51 15.87 -0.71
C LEU A 95 19.33 16.85 0.12
N GLY A 96 19.79 16.44 1.29
CA GLY A 96 20.54 17.28 2.20
C GLY A 96 21.18 16.46 3.32
N MET A 97 21.71 17.12 4.33
CA MET A 97 22.41 16.43 5.43
C MET A 97 21.48 15.45 6.18
N LYS A 98 20.23 15.84 6.43
CA LYS A 98 19.20 15.03 7.11
C LYS A 98 18.00 14.75 6.23
N THR A 99 17.87 15.41 5.08
CA THR A 99 16.70 15.37 4.22
C THR A 99 16.91 14.37 3.10
N TYR A 100 15.93 13.51 2.89
CA TYR A 100 15.93 12.52 1.82
C TYR A 100 14.52 12.38 1.22
N GLU A 101 14.42 11.72 0.09
CA GLU A 101 13.13 11.38 -0.52
C GLU A 101 13.03 9.87 -0.78
N LEU A 102 11.81 9.37 -0.64
CA LEU A 102 11.42 8.03 -1.02
C LEU A 102 10.29 8.10 -2.02
N CYS A 103 10.41 7.38 -3.14
CA CYS A 103 9.39 7.35 -4.18
C CYS A 103 8.90 5.93 -4.45
N ALA A 104 7.58 5.82 -4.70
CA ALA A 104 6.92 4.61 -5.17
C ALA A 104 5.90 4.94 -6.25
N ASP A 105 5.52 3.94 -7.05
CA ASP A 105 4.51 4.04 -8.09
C ASP A 105 3.21 3.39 -7.64
N PHE A 106 2.17 4.20 -7.39
CA PHE A 106 0.89 3.76 -6.86
C PHE A 106 -0.12 3.48 -7.98
N GLN A 107 -0.90 2.41 -7.83
CA GLN A 107 -1.90 2.01 -8.81
C GLN A 107 -3.22 2.78 -8.64
N ARG A 108 -3.47 3.26 -7.42
CA ARG A 108 -4.72 3.93 -7.05
C ARG A 108 -4.46 5.13 -6.15
N GLU A 109 -5.46 5.97 -6.04
CA GLU A 109 -5.50 7.02 -5.03
C GLU A 109 -5.77 6.42 -3.65
N SER A 110 -5.06 6.92 -2.62
CA SER A 110 -5.30 6.55 -1.24
C SER A 110 -6.71 6.95 -0.81
N SER A 111 -7.42 6.05 -0.13
CA SER A 111 -8.73 6.39 0.43
C SER A 111 -8.57 7.13 1.76
N ASP A 112 -9.14 8.35 1.85
CA ASP A 112 -9.07 9.22 3.05
C ASP A 112 -9.83 8.70 4.29
N ILE A 113 -10.18 7.41 4.33
CA ILE A 113 -11.13 6.86 5.31
C ILE A 113 -10.53 6.79 6.73
N ASN A 114 -9.20 6.84 6.90
CA ASN A 114 -8.56 6.84 8.21
C ASN A 114 -7.58 8.01 8.33
N SER A 115 -8.09 9.15 8.70
CA SER A 115 -7.39 10.43 8.70
C SER A 115 -6.63 10.74 9.99
N ASP A 116 -5.79 9.82 10.48
CA ASP A 116 -4.75 10.19 11.42
C ASP A 116 -3.62 10.97 10.69
N ALA A 117 -2.79 11.68 11.44
CA ALA A 117 -1.75 12.53 10.87
C ALA A 117 -0.73 11.72 10.02
N SER A 118 -0.45 10.48 10.42
CA SER A 118 0.44 9.56 9.71
C SER A 118 -0.14 9.15 8.37
N SER A 119 -1.40 8.73 8.33
CA SER A 119 -2.11 8.34 7.10
C SER A 119 -2.20 9.50 6.10
N ARG A 120 -2.40 10.73 6.58
CA ARG A 120 -2.41 11.94 5.74
C ARG A 120 -1.05 12.25 5.11
N PHE A 121 0.04 12.02 5.83
CA PHE A 121 1.38 12.21 5.28
C PHE A 121 1.64 11.27 4.09
N TRP A 122 1.23 10.00 4.19
CA TRP A 122 1.40 8.98 3.15
C TRP A 122 0.28 9.00 2.09
N SER A 123 -0.58 10.00 2.10
CA SER A 123 -1.61 10.19 1.08
C SER A 123 -1.00 10.37 -0.30
N HIS A 124 -1.56 9.67 -1.28
CA HIS A 124 -1.04 9.62 -2.65
C HIS A 124 -2.17 9.52 -3.68
N GLY A 125 -1.95 10.07 -4.87
CA GLY A 125 -2.72 9.78 -6.07
C GLY A 125 -2.17 8.54 -6.79
N THR A 126 -2.71 8.27 -7.97
CA THR A 126 -2.16 7.28 -8.92
C THR A 126 -0.85 7.77 -9.52
N GLY A 127 0.07 6.82 -9.81
CA GLY A 127 1.36 7.10 -10.42
C GLY A 127 2.48 7.31 -9.40
N ARG A 128 3.59 7.84 -9.90
CA ARG A 128 4.79 8.06 -9.09
C ARG A 128 4.55 9.17 -8.07
N ARG A 129 4.79 8.83 -6.80
CA ARG A 129 4.75 9.77 -5.67
C ARG A 129 6.06 9.70 -4.90
N CYS A 130 6.64 10.88 -4.61
CA CYS A 130 7.83 11.03 -3.77
C CYS A 130 7.44 11.72 -2.46
N PHE A 131 7.92 11.18 -1.37
CA PHE A 131 7.74 11.70 -0.02
C PHE A 131 9.07 12.24 0.46
N ARG A 132 9.09 13.53 0.82
CA ARG A 132 10.27 14.16 1.42
C ARG A 132 10.21 13.97 2.93
N LEU A 133 11.31 13.45 3.48
CA LEU A 133 11.44 13.05 4.87
C LEU A 133 12.71 13.66 5.47
N GLU A 134 12.72 13.77 6.77
CA GLU A 134 13.89 14.18 7.54
C GLU A 134 14.27 13.06 8.50
N ALA A 135 15.56 12.75 8.59
CA ALA A 135 16.05 11.73 9.52
C ALA A 135 15.95 12.24 10.96
N GLU A 136 15.37 11.42 11.81
CA GLU A 136 15.16 11.69 13.24
C GLU A 136 15.97 10.71 14.09
N GLU A 137 16.44 11.19 15.25
CA GLU A 137 17.07 10.33 16.22
C GLU A 137 16.02 9.43 16.88
N THR A 138 16.24 8.13 16.82
CA THR A 138 15.40 7.19 17.56
C THR A 138 15.83 7.17 19.02
N HIS A 139 15.07 7.84 19.88
CA HIS A 139 15.23 7.70 21.33
C HIS A 139 14.82 6.29 21.75
N ARG A 140 15.75 5.57 22.37
CA ARG A 140 15.53 4.29 23.04
C ARG A 140 14.94 4.51 24.42
#